data_04eef1329220f5bddb35fe5f5631f39e
#
_entry.id   04eef1329220f5bddb35fe5f5631f39e
#
_cell.length_a   1.000
_cell.length_b   1.000
_cell.length_c   1.000
_cell.angle_alpha   90.00
_cell.angle_beta   90.00
_cell.angle_gamma   90.00
#
_symmetry.space_group_name_H-M   'P 1'
#
loop_
_entity.id
_entity.type
_entity.pdbx_description
1 polymer ?
#
loop_
_entity_poly.entity_id
_entity_poly.type
_entity_poly.pdbx_seq_one_letter_code
_entity_poly.pdbx_strand_id
1 'polypeptide(L)'
;MYKRQGEYVAIMGESGSGKTTLLNILAALDKPTAGEVLLNGKNLVSLKEKEISAFRREHLGFVFQDFNLLDNFSLKDNIFLPLVLSGVDYRDMEKRLAPIASLLGIEKLLNKYPYEVSGGQKQRAAVARAIITNPELILADEPTGALDSKATDSLLRLFNRINEDGQTILMVTHSTKAASHANRVLFIKDGQVFHQIYRGNLTNDELYVKIQDALMLITTGGEKHE
;
A
#
# COMPACT_ATOMS: atom_id res chain seq x y z
N MET A 1 -13.90 -5.19 -9.46
CA MET A 1 -13.75 -4.26 -8.31
C MET A 1 -13.54 -2.86 -8.87
N TYR A 2 -14.39 -1.90 -8.55
CA TYR A 2 -14.24 -0.50 -8.95
C TYR A 2 -13.68 0.32 -7.78
N LYS A 3 -12.68 1.16 -8.05
CA LYS A 3 -12.05 2.05 -7.08
C LYS A 3 -12.11 3.48 -7.59
N ARG A 4 -12.43 4.42 -6.70
CA ARG A 4 -12.41 5.86 -7.01
C ARG A 4 -10.99 6.40 -6.83
N GLN A 5 -10.61 7.38 -7.64
CA GLN A 5 -9.35 8.11 -7.45
C GLN A 5 -9.39 8.85 -6.10
N GLY A 6 -8.27 8.86 -5.37
CA GLY A 6 -8.21 9.42 -4.01
C GLY A 6 -8.87 8.58 -2.91
N GLU A 7 -9.31 7.34 -3.21
CA GLU A 7 -9.89 6.44 -2.20
C GLU A 7 -8.79 5.64 -1.48
N TYR A 8 -8.91 5.51 -0.16
CA TYR A 8 -8.11 4.59 0.63
C TYR A 8 -8.94 3.32 0.89
N VAL A 9 -8.54 2.21 0.31
CA VAL A 9 -9.23 0.91 0.42
C VAL A 9 -8.34 -0.07 1.18
N ALA A 10 -8.90 -0.73 2.20
CA ALA A 10 -8.29 -1.88 2.85
C ALA A 10 -8.93 -3.17 2.35
N ILE A 11 -8.12 -4.19 2.11
CA ILE A 11 -8.54 -5.55 1.77
C ILE A 11 -8.18 -6.46 2.92
N MET A 12 -9.18 -7.11 3.49
CA MET A 12 -9.06 -8.06 4.58
C MET A 12 -9.54 -9.45 4.16
N GLY A 13 -9.09 -10.49 4.86
CA GLY A 13 -9.51 -11.87 4.65
C GLY A 13 -8.52 -12.84 5.29
N GLU A 14 -8.90 -14.10 5.40
CA GLU A 14 -8.07 -15.17 5.97
C GLU A 14 -6.81 -15.43 5.14
N SER A 15 -5.84 -16.13 5.71
CA SER A 15 -4.67 -16.61 4.96
C SER A 15 -5.13 -17.51 3.82
N GLY A 16 -4.54 -17.35 2.64
CA GLY A 16 -4.93 -18.13 1.45
C GLY A 16 -6.18 -17.63 0.71
N SER A 17 -6.88 -16.58 1.19
CA SER A 17 -8.08 -16.05 0.51
C SER A 17 -7.82 -15.35 -0.84
N GLY A 18 -6.57 -15.24 -1.28
CA GLY A 18 -6.20 -14.65 -2.58
C GLY A 18 -5.80 -13.17 -2.54
N LYS A 19 -5.62 -12.56 -1.37
CA LYS A 19 -5.27 -11.13 -1.24
C LYS A 19 -3.95 -10.77 -1.94
N THR A 20 -2.90 -11.54 -1.68
CA THR A 20 -1.57 -11.32 -2.30
C THR A 20 -1.62 -11.57 -3.80
N THR A 21 -2.37 -12.58 -4.26
CA THR A 21 -2.58 -12.84 -5.69
C THR A 21 -3.29 -11.64 -6.35
N LEU A 22 -4.34 -11.12 -5.71
CA LEU A 22 -5.03 -9.91 -6.20
C LEU A 22 -4.09 -8.71 -6.24
N LEU A 23 -3.27 -8.51 -5.20
CA LEU A 23 -2.29 -7.42 -5.16
C LEU A 23 -1.27 -7.56 -6.30
N ASN A 24 -0.74 -8.76 -6.53
CA ASN A 24 0.21 -9.03 -7.61
C ASN A 24 -0.39 -8.78 -9.00
N ILE A 25 -1.65 -9.15 -9.21
CA ILE A 25 -2.37 -8.86 -10.45
C ILE A 25 -2.55 -7.34 -10.65
N LEU A 26 -2.95 -6.61 -9.60
CA LEU A 26 -3.08 -5.15 -9.64
C LEU A 26 -1.73 -4.45 -9.82
N ALA A 27 -0.68 -5.07 -9.33
CA ALA A 27 0.71 -4.65 -9.49
C ALA A 27 1.28 -4.94 -10.89
N ALA A 28 0.53 -5.63 -11.74
CA ALA A 28 1.03 -6.18 -13.00
C ALA A 28 2.30 -7.04 -12.82
N LEU A 29 2.41 -7.75 -11.69
CA LEU A 29 3.42 -8.77 -11.41
C LEU A 29 2.94 -10.15 -11.87
N ASP A 30 1.63 -10.39 -11.83
CA ASP A 30 0.95 -11.58 -12.29
C ASP A 30 -0.14 -11.22 -13.31
N LYS A 31 -0.48 -12.18 -14.17
CA LYS A 31 -1.58 -12.03 -15.13
C LYS A 31 -2.81 -12.80 -14.63
N PRO A 32 -4.01 -12.20 -14.66
CA PRO A 32 -5.22 -12.93 -14.36
C PRO A 32 -5.49 -13.98 -15.45
N THR A 33 -6.07 -15.11 -15.07
CA THR A 33 -6.51 -16.15 -16.02
C THR A 33 -7.63 -15.65 -16.92
N ALA A 34 -8.47 -14.76 -16.41
CA ALA A 34 -9.56 -14.09 -17.13
C ALA A 34 -9.87 -12.72 -16.50
N GLY A 35 -10.53 -11.85 -17.26
CA GLY A 35 -10.89 -10.51 -16.82
C GLY A 35 -9.88 -9.45 -17.22
N GLU A 36 -10.07 -8.23 -16.69
CA GLU A 36 -9.31 -7.04 -17.02
C GLU A 36 -8.86 -6.31 -15.76
N VAL A 37 -7.71 -5.63 -15.85
CA VAL A 37 -7.24 -4.68 -14.84
C VAL A 37 -7.09 -3.33 -15.52
N LEU A 38 -7.95 -2.39 -15.16
CA LEU A 38 -7.94 -1.03 -15.72
C LEU A 38 -7.38 -0.04 -14.69
N LEU A 39 -6.35 0.69 -15.05
CA LEU A 39 -5.89 1.87 -14.32
C LEU A 39 -5.96 3.07 -15.26
N ASN A 40 -6.75 4.07 -14.90
CA ASN A 40 -7.04 5.25 -15.73
C ASN A 40 -7.45 4.90 -17.19
N GLY A 41 -8.27 3.86 -17.33
CA GLY A 41 -8.74 3.37 -18.64
C GLY A 41 -7.74 2.52 -19.42
N LYS A 42 -6.49 2.39 -18.95
CA LYS A 42 -5.47 1.54 -19.58
C LYS A 42 -5.56 0.11 -19.04
N ASN A 43 -5.73 -0.87 -19.93
CA ASN A 43 -5.78 -2.28 -19.55
C ASN A 43 -4.35 -2.82 -19.37
N LEU A 44 -4.01 -3.16 -18.11
CA LEU A 44 -2.67 -3.63 -17.75
C LEU A 44 -2.37 -5.04 -18.31
N VAL A 45 -3.40 -5.86 -18.52
CA VAL A 45 -3.25 -7.24 -19.02
C VAL A 45 -2.76 -7.24 -20.47
N SER A 46 -3.07 -6.20 -21.24
CA SER A 46 -2.68 -6.06 -22.66
C SER A 46 -1.27 -5.52 -22.89
N LEU A 47 -0.60 -5.03 -21.83
CA LEU A 47 0.73 -4.43 -21.95
C LEU A 47 1.81 -5.49 -22.21
N LYS A 48 2.81 -5.13 -23.03
CA LYS A 48 4.02 -5.93 -23.20
C LYS A 48 4.94 -5.79 -21.98
N GLU A 49 5.80 -6.76 -21.75
CA GLU A 49 6.67 -6.84 -20.57
C GLU A 49 7.53 -5.57 -20.35
N LYS A 50 8.08 -5.00 -21.43
CA LYS A 50 8.84 -3.74 -21.37
C LYS A 50 7.98 -2.55 -20.96
N GLU A 51 6.74 -2.50 -21.43
CA GLU A 51 5.77 -1.45 -21.09
C GLU A 51 5.28 -1.60 -19.64
N ILE A 52 5.08 -2.84 -19.18
CA ILE A 52 4.68 -3.14 -17.79
C ILE A 52 5.74 -2.64 -16.81
N SER A 53 7.03 -2.83 -17.09
CA SER A 53 8.11 -2.38 -16.20
C SER A 53 8.19 -0.85 -16.09
N ALA A 54 8.01 -0.14 -17.20
CA ALA A 54 7.89 1.32 -17.21
C ALA A 54 6.64 1.78 -16.46
N PHE A 55 5.50 1.14 -16.75
CA PHE A 55 4.23 1.42 -16.09
C PHE A 55 4.32 1.31 -14.56
N ARG A 56 4.90 0.20 -14.05
CA ARG A 56 5.08 0.02 -12.60
C ARG A 56 5.89 1.14 -11.96
N ARG A 57 6.99 1.57 -12.59
CA ARG A 57 7.85 2.64 -12.06
C ARG A 57 7.16 4.00 -12.05
N GLU A 58 6.34 4.28 -13.04
CA GLU A 58 5.75 5.60 -13.26
C GLU A 58 4.42 5.78 -12.54
N HIS A 59 3.60 4.71 -12.46
CA HIS A 59 2.22 4.80 -12.03
C HIS A 59 1.91 4.08 -10.70
N LEU A 60 2.82 3.21 -10.22
CA LEU A 60 2.59 2.43 -9.01
C LEU A 60 3.66 2.71 -7.96
N GLY A 61 3.21 2.87 -6.71
CA GLY A 61 4.08 2.88 -5.53
C GLY A 61 3.88 1.59 -4.72
N PHE A 62 4.96 1.01 -4.20
CA PHE A 62 4.90 -0.23 -3.42
C PHE A 62 5.43 -0.04 -2.01
N VAL A 63 4.67 -0.51 -1.03
CA VAL A 63 5.06 -0.58 0.37
C VAL A 63 4.85 -2.02 0.87
N PHE A 64 5.93 -2.70 1.25
CA PHE A 64 5.93 -4.10 1.69
C PHE A 64 6.11 -4.21 3.19
N GLN A 65 5.74 -5.35 3.76
CA GLN A 65 5.93 -5.69 5.16
C GLN A 65 7.41 -5.68 5.56
N ASP A 66 8.29 -6.26 4.73
CA ASP A 66 9.73 -6.39 4.98
C ASP A 66 10.54 -5.21 4.42
N PHE A 67 9.88 -4.07 4.20
CA PHE A 67 10.48 -2.83 3.69
C PHE A 67 11.08 -2.94 2.29
N ASN A 68 11.68 -4.05 1.92
CA ASN A 68 12.39 -4.32 0.66
C ASN A 68 13.37 -3.20 0.29
N LEU A 69 14.15 -2.74 1.28
CA LEU A 69 15.25 -1.80 1.08
C LEU A 69 16.53 -2.59 0.78
N LEU A 70 17.36 -2.03 -0.09
CA LEU A 70 18.66 -2.59 -0.44
C LEU A 70 19.68 -2.16 0.64
N ASP A 71 20.25 -3.13 1.36
CA ASP A 71 21.14 -2.87 2.50
C ASP A 71 22.45 -2.18 2.12
N ASN A 72 22.90 -2.35 0.86
CA ASN A 72 24.13 -1.74 0.33
C ASN A 72 23.95 -0.30 -0.15
N PHE A 73 22.73 0.25 -0.07
CA PHE A 73 22.39 1.61 -0.45
C PHE A 73 21.96 2.41 0.78
N SER A 74 22.29 3.71 0.78
CA SER A 74 21.71 4.63 1.77
C SER A 74 20.18 4.70 1.63
N LEU A 75 19.47 5.23 2.65
CA LEU A 75 18.02 5.44 2.55
C LEU A 75 17.70 6.38 1.38
N LYS A 76 18.51 7.39 1.14
CA LYS A 76 18.37 8.30 0.01
C LYS A 76 18.46 7.57 -1.33
N ASP A 77 19.49 6.73 -1.51
CA ASP A 77 19.66 5.96 -2.74
C ASP A 77 18.52 4.97 -2.97
N ASN A 78 18.05 4.32 -1.90
CA ASN A 78 16.85 3.48 -1.96
C ASN A 78 15.61 4.25 -2.42
N ILE A 79 15.42 5.48 -1.92
CA ILE A 79 14.28 6.33 -2.29
C ILE A 79 14.41 6.78 -3.75
N PHE A 80 15.62 7.11 -4.21
CA PHE A 80 15.88 7.57 -5.57
C PHE A 80 15.80 6.48 -6.63
N LEU A 81 15.89 5.21 -6.25
CA LEU A 81 15.98 4.09 -7.18
C LEU A 81 14.96 4.13 -8.33
N PRO A 82 13.65 4.33 -8.11
CA PRO A 82 12.67 4.40 -9.20
C PRO A 82 12.90 5.60 -10.13
N LEU A 83 13.41 6.72 -9.63
CA LEU A 83 13.72 7.91 -10.42
C LEU A 83 14.98 7.72 -11.26
N VAL A 84 16.01 7.09 -10.68
CA VAL A 84 17.25 6.72 -11.38
C VAL A 84 16.93 5.79 -12.55
N LEU A 85 16.13 4.76 -12.33
CA LEU A 85 15.70 3.82 -13.36
C LEU A 85 14.82 4.47 -14.46
N SER A 86 14.24 5.63 -14.17
CA SER A 86 13.45 6.43 -15.11
C SER A 86 14.29 7.53 -15.78
N GLY A 87 15.58 7.63 -15.49
CA GLY A 87 16.50 8.61 -16.10
C GLY A 87 16.25 10.07 -15.65
N VAL A 88 15.67 10.28 -14.46
CA VAL A 88 15.43 11.63 -13.92
C VAL A 88 16.75 12.27 -13.52
N ASP A 89 16.92 13.57 -13.79
CA ASP A 89 18.09 14.32 -13.37
C ASP A 89 18.20 14.42 -11.83
N TYR A 90 19.44 14.35 -11.32
CA TYR A 90 19.70 14.35 -9.87
C TYR A 90 19.14 15.58 -9.15
N ARG A 91 19.21 16.77 -9.77
CA ARG A 91 18.67 18.01 -9.17
C ARG A 91 17.15 17.94 -9.00
N ASP A 92 16.47 17.29 -9.93
CA ASP A 92 15.02 17.11 -9.85
C ASP A 92 14.63 16.02 -8.84
N MET A 93 15.48 14.98 -8.68
CA MET A 93 15.31 14.00 -7.59
C MET A 93 15.39 14.69 -6.22
N GLU A 94 16.38 15.54 -6.00
CA GLU A 94 16.53 16.28 -4.73
C GLU A 94 15.35 17.20 -4.43
N LYS A 95 14.83 17.91 -5.46
CA LYS A 95 13.65 18.76 -5.31
C LYS A 95 12.40 17.95 -4.90
N ARG A 96 12.24 16.75 -5.45
CA ARG A 96 11.12 15.86 -5.10
C ARG A 96 11.29 15.27 -3.71
N LEU A 97 12.51 14.93 -3.30
CA LEU A 97 12.81 14.32 -2.02
C LEU A 97 12.55 15.26 -0.85
N ALA A 98 12.92 16.52 -0.94
CA ALA A 98 12.90 17.46 0.18
C ALA A 98 11.52 17.54 0.89
N PRO A 99 10.38 17.77 0.21
CA PRO A 99 9.07 17.80 0.87
C PRO A 99 8.66 16.44 1.41
N ILE A 100 9.01 15.33 0.73
CA ILE A 100 8.68 13.97 1.15
C ILE A 100 9.47 13.60 2.41
N ALA A 101 10.76 13.90 2.45
CA ALA A 101 11.60 13.63 3.61
C ALA A 101 11.08 14.37 4.86
N SER A 102 10.66 15.62 4.69
CA SER A 102 10.07 16.43 5.76
C SER A 102 8.73 15.86 6.21
N LEU A 103 7.82 15.53 5.29
CA LEU A 103 6.53 14.89 5.60
C LEU A 103 6.70 13.61 6.43
N LEU A 104 7.71 12.80 6.09
CA LEU A 104 7.97 11.50 6.71
C LEU A 104 8.93 11.59 7.91
N GLY A 105 9.53 12.77 8.17
CA GLY A 105 10.47 13.00 9.27
C GLY A 105 11.73 12.15 9.17
N ILE A 106 12.28 12.01 7.97
CA ILE A 106 13.48 11.20 7.67
C ILE A 106 14.69 12.01 7.17
N GLU A 107 14.64 13.34 7.18
CA GLU A 107 15.68 14.21 6.62
C GLU A 107 17.07 13.87 7.18
N LYS A 108 17.15 13.65 8.50
CA LYS A 108 18.41 13.34 9.19
C LYS A 108 18.89 11.91 8.98
N LEU A 109 18.06 11.07 8.34
CA LEU A 109 18.32 9.64 8.13
C LEU A 109 18.75 9.33 6.70
N LEU A 110 18.63 10.26 5.78
CA LEU A 110 18.82 10.04 4.33
C LEU A 110 20.17 9.40 3.97
N ASN A 111 21.22 9.76 4.69
CA ASN A 111 22.59 9.24 4.46
C ASN A 111 22.90 7.97 5.26
N LYS A 112 21.95 7.47 6.07
CA LYS A 112 22.10 6.22 6.81
C LYS A 112 21.74 5.03 5.95
N TYR A 113 22.28 3.88 6.32
CA TYR A 113 21.95 2.60 5.71
C TYR A 113 20.79 1.92 6.44
N PRO A 114 20.06 0.98 5.80
CA PRO A 114 18.93 0.30 6.43
C PRO A 114 19.26 -0.35 7.77
N TYR A 115 20.43 -0.94 7.92
CA TYR A 115 20.85 -1.58 9.18
C TYR A 115 21.16 -0.60 10.33
N GLU A 116 21.26 0.71 10.06
CA GLU A 116 21.54 1.76 11.05
C GLU A 116 20.26 2.41 11.62
N VAL A 117 19.09 2.01 11.17
CA VAL A 117 17.81 2.65 11.50
C VAL A 117 16.78 1.64 12.01
N SER A 118 15.79 2.12 12.79
CA SER A 118 14.72 1.27 13.32
C SER A 118 13.76 0.78 12.21
N GLY A 119 12.96 -0.28 12.50
CA GLY A 119 11.95 -0.78 11.58
C GLY A 119 10.95 0.28 11.12
N GLY A 120 10.47 1.12 12.04
CA GLY A 120 9.58 2.24 11.69
C GLY A 120 10.23 3.29 10.79
N GLN A 121 11.55 3.53 10.95
CA GLN A 121 12.31 4.41 10.08
C GLN A 121 12.55 3.80 8.69
N LYS A 122 12.85 2.49 8.63
CA LYS A 122 12.90 1.73 7.35
C LYS A 122 11.58 1.84 6.59
N GLN A 123 10.47 1.65 7.30
CA GLN A 123 9.15 1.70 6.66
C GLN A 123 8.81 3.09 6.14
N ARG A 124 9.18 4.15 6.84
CA ARG A 124 9.04 5.52 6.31
C ARG A 124 9.88 5.75 5.05
N ALA A 125 11.10 5.22 4.99
CA ALA A 125 11.91 5.27 3.78
C ALA A 125 11.29 4.47 2.62
N ALA A 126 10.70 3.30 2.90
CA ALA A 126 9.95 2.51 1.91
C ALA A 126 8.72 3.27 1.40
N VAL A 127 7.99 3.98 2.28
CA VAL A 127 6.89 4.87 1.87
C VAL A 127 7.42 6.05 1.03
N ALA A 128 8.53 6.67 1.41
CA ALA A 128 9.16 7.74 0.61
C ALA A 128 9.49 7.24 -0.81
N ARG A 129 10.09 6.05 -0.93
CA ARG A 129 10.36 5.41 -2.22
C ARG A 129 9.09 5.18 -3.03
N ALA A 130 8.01 4.77 -2.37
CA ALA A 130 6.73 4.50 -3.03
C ALA A 130 6.08 5.77 -3.60
N ILE A 131 6.21 6.93 -2.92
CA ILE A 131 5.53 8.17 -3.32
C ILE A 131 6.38 9.14 -4.14
N ILE A 132 7.71 8.93 -4.25
CA ILE A 132 8.62 9.90 -4.90
C ILE A 132 8.36 10.09 -6.40
N THR A 133 7.78 9.08 -7.04
CA THR A 133 7.37 9.15 -8.45
C THR A 133 6.02 9.84 -8.64
N ASN A 134 5.34 10.21 -7.56
CA ASN A 134 3.95 10.69 -7.58
C ASN A 134 3.01 9.70 -8.28
N PRO A 135 2.90 8.44 -7.80
CA PRO A 135 2.18 7.38 -8.47
C PRO A 135 0.66 7.61 -8.43
N GLU A 136 -0.06 6.98 -9.34
CA GLU A 136 -1.53 6.99 -9.37
C GLU A 136 -2.15 6.08 -8.30
N LEU A 137 -1.41 5.06 -7.89
CA LEU A 137 -1.85 4.05 -6.93
C LEU A 137 -0.70 3.58 -6.05
N ILE A 138 -0.90 3.65 -4.74
CA ILE A 138 -0.02 3.03 -3.75
C ILE A 138 -0.61 1.66 -3.39
N LEU A 139 0.19 0.61 -3.56
CA LEU A 139 -0.11 -0.76 -3.15
C LEU A 139 0.69 -1.06 -1.87
N ALA A 140 0.01 -1.36 -0.79
CA ALA A 140 0.63 -1.66 0.50
C ALA A 140 0.27 -3.09 0.92
N ASP A 141 1.27 -3.96 1.06
CA ASP A 141 1.11 -5.35 1.51
C ASP A 141 1.57 -5.45 2.96
N GLU A 142 0.63 -5.62 3.88
CA GLU A 142 0.86 -5.73 5.33
C GLU A 142 1.85 -4.68 5.88
N PRO A 143 1.70 -3.39 5.57
CA PRO A 143 2.75 -2.39 5.80
C PRO A 143 3.07 -2.15 7.28
N THR A 144 2.26 -2.67 8.19
CA THR A 144 2.42 -2.56 9.64
C THR A 144 2.88 -3.85 10.30
N GLY A 145 2.99 -4.96 9.56
CA GLY A 145 3.21 -6.29 10.12
C GLY A 145 4.53 -6.48 10.86
N ALA A 146 5.59 -5.73 10.48
CA ALA A 146 6.91 -5.79 11.11
C ALA A 146 7.15 -4.65 12.13
N LEU A 147 6.11 -3.90 12.53
CA LEU A 147 6.24 -2.70 13.35
C LEU A 147 5.67 -2.89 14.76
N ASP A 148 6.30 -2.23 15.75
CA ASP A 148 5.69 -2.05 17.05
C ASP A 148 4.45 -1.15 17.01
N SER A 149 3.66 -1.11 18.08
CA SER A 149 2.40 -0.38 18.14
C SER A 149 2.57 1.12 17.90
N LYS A 150 3.65 1.74 18.40
CA LYS A 150 3.92 3.18 18.24
C LYS A 150 4.30 3.53 16.82
N ALA A 151 5.15 2.72 16.19
CA ALA A 151 5.52 2.87 14.78
C ALA A 151 4.32 2.64 13.87
N THR A 152 3.48 1.63 14.18
CA THR A 152 2.21 1.36 13.49
C THR A 152 1.31 2.58 13.49
N ASP A 153 1.01 3.17 14.66
CA ASP A 153 0.15 4.35 14.76
C ASP A 153 0.70 5.54 13.98
N SER A 154 2.01 5.73 14.04
CA SER A 154 2.67 6.79 13.29
C SER A 154 2.58 6.58 11.78
N LEU A 155 2.75 5.34 11.31
CA LEU A 155 2.64 5.00 9.90
C LEU A 155 1.21 5.15 9.37
N LEU A 156 0.20 4.70 10.13
CA LEU A 156 -1.20 4.81 9.73
C LEU A 156 -1.64 6.28 9.62
N ARG A 157 -1.19 7.15 10.54
CA ARG A 157 -1.42 8.60 10.40
C ARG A 157 -0.75 9.18 9.15
N LEU A 158 0.43 8.68 8.76
CA LEU A 158 1.08 9.09 7.51
C LEU A 158 0.29 8.65 6.28
N PHE A 159 -0.24 7.43 6.26
CA PHE A 159 -1.11 6.97 5.16
C PHE A 159 -2.37 7.82 5.04
N ASN A 160 -3.01 8.18 6.17
CA ASN A 160 -4.16 9.09 6.14
C ASN A 160 -3.80 10.42 5.50
N ARG A 161 -2.69 11.04 5.92
CA ARG A 161 -2.24 12.32 5.39
C ARG A 161 -1.92 12.24 3.89
N ILE A 162 -1.22 11.19 3.46
CA ILE A 162 -0.93 10.94 2.05
C ILE A 162 -2.22 10.78 1.24
N ASN A 163 -3.24 10.12 1.80
CA ASN A 163 -4.54 9.97 1.16
C ASN A 163 -5.34 11.29 1.13
N GLU A 164 -5.32 12.09 2.20
CA GLU A 164 -5.91 13.42 2.26
C GLU A 164 -5.31 14.37 1.22
N ASP A 165 -4.01 14.20 0.91
CA ASP A 165 -3.31 14.91 -0.18
C ASP A 165 -3.69 14.39 -1.60
N GLY A 166 -4.70 13.49 -1.69
CA GLY A 166 -5.28 13.00 -2.94
C GLY A 166 -4.71 11.67 -3.45
N GLN A 167 -3.72 11.07 -2.78
CA GLN A 167 -3.17 9.78 -3.18
C GLN A 167 -4.17 8.63 -2.98
N THR A 168 -4.21 7.77 -3.97
CA THR A 168 -5.02 6.56 -3.94
C THR A 168 -4.25 5.44 -3.28
N ILE A 169 -4.81 4.77 -2.27
CA ILE A 169 -4.14 3.71 -1.52
C ILE A 169 -4.98 2.44 -1.54
N LEU A 170 -4.35 1.33 -1.86
CA LEU A 170 -4.88 -0.02 -1.65
C LEU A 170 -3.97 -0.76 -0.67
N MET A 171 -4.50 -1.05 0.50
CA MET A 171 -3.78 -1.78 1.55
C MET A 171 -4.35 -3.19 1.69
N VAL A 172 -3.50 -4.19 1.63
CA VAL A 172 -3.83 -5.55 2.08
C VAL A 172 -3.39 -5.67 3.53
N THR A 173 -4.28 -6.11 4.41
CA THR A 173 -3.94 -6.30 5.82
C THR A 173 -4.89 -7.26 6.53
N HIS A 174 -4.38 -7.97 7.54
CA HIS A 174 -5.17 -8.71 8.51
C HIS A 174 -5.41 -7.91 9.82
N SER A 175 -4.79 -6.72 9.94
CA SER A 175 -4.94 -5.86 11.10
C SER A 175 -6.23 -5.04 11.00
N THR A 176 -7.19 -5.29 11.89
CA THR A 176 -8.43 -4.49 12.04
C THR A 176 -8.10 -3.01 12.29
N LYS A 177 -7.06 -2.75 13.09
CA LYS A 177 -6.58 -1.39 13.37
C LYS A 177 -6.08 -0.70 12.10
N ALA A 178 -5.30 -1.38 11.25
CA ALA A 178 -4.84 -0.81 10.00
C ALA A 178 -6.01 -0.56 9.03
N ALA A 179 -6.91 -1.51 8.90
CA ALA A 179 -8.09 -1.40 8.05
C ALA A 179 -9.06 -0.29 8.49
N SER A 180 -9.15 0.00 9.81
CA SER A 180 -10.01 1.06 10.32
C SER A 180 -9.56 2.48 9.93
N HIS A 181 -8.39 2.64 9.32
CA HIS A 181 -7.93 3.90 8.73
C HIS A 181 -8.41 4.12 7.28
N ALA A 182 -8.92 3.09 6.61
CA ALA A 182 -9.37 3.18 5.21
C ALA A 182 -10.75 3.85 5.05
N ASN A 183 -11.06 4.37 3.86
CA ASN A 183 -12.40 4.87 3.52
C ASN A 183 -13.37 3.73 3.24
N ARG A 184 -12.87 2.58 2.78
CA ARG A 184 -13.64 1.38 2.50
C ARG A 184 -12.83 0.15 2.84
N VAL A 185 -13.50 -0.83 3.44
CA VAL A 185 -12.93 -2.14 3.76
C VAL A 185 -13.64 -3.21 2.94
N LEU A 186 -12.86 -4.01 2.22
CA LEU A 186 -13.32 -5.16 1.45
C LEU A 186 -12.88 -6.43 2.15
N PHE A 187 -13.80 -7.37 2.30
CA PHE A 187 -13.53 -8.69 2.85
C PHE A 187 -13.50 -9.72 1.73
N ILE A 188 -12.35 -10.41 1.58
CA ILE A 188 -12.18 -11.48 0.61
C ILE A 188 -12.25 -12.83 1.33
N LYS A 189 -13.10 -13.71 0.80
CA LYS A 189 -13.22 -15.12 1.20
C LYS A 189 -13.27 -15.96 -0.08
N ASP A 190 -12.48 -17.03 -0.14
CA ASP A 190 -12.43 -17.96 -1.27
C ASP A 190 -12.27 -17.27 -2.65
N GLY A 191 -11.40 -16.28 -2.73
CA GLY A 191 -11.12 -15.52 -3.95
C GLY A 191 -12.21 -14.54 -4.38
N GLN A 192 -13.26 -14.35 -3.58
CA GLN A 192 -14.39 -13.45 -3.89
C GLN A 192 -14.52 -12.32 -2.88
N VAL A 193 -14.99 -11.15 -3.32
CA VAL A 193 -15.39 -10.07 -2.41
C VAL A 193 -16.72 -10.49 -1.76
N PHE A 194 -16.63 -10.94 -0.50
CA PHE A 194 -17.77 -11.43 0.26
C PHE A 194 -18.59 -10.31 0.89
N HIS A 195 -17.92 -9.29 1.42
CA HIS A 195 -18.57 -8.18 2.13
C HIS A 195 -17.77 -6.89 1.96
N GLN A 196 -18.42 -5.75 2.18
CA GLN A 196 -17.74 -4.45 2.19
C GLN A 196 -18.37 -3.49 3.19
N ILE A 197 -17.53 -2.65 3.79
CA ILE A 197 -17.94 -1.61 4.72
C ILE A 197 -17.39 -0.28 4.19
N TYR A 198 -18.25 0.72 4.09
CA TYR A 198 -17.86 2.11 3.83
C TYR A 198 -17.75 2.87 5.15
N ARG A 199 -16.69 3.66 5.33
CA ARG A 199 -16.49 4.48 6.51
C ARG A 199 -17.64 5.50 6.68
N GLY A 200 -18.00 6.23 5.64
CA GLY A 200 -18.91 7.38 5.76
C GLY A 200 -18.37 8.39 6.77
N ASN A 201 -19.18 8.71 7.77
CA ASN A 201 -18.85 9.65 8.85
C ASN A 201 -18.29 8.97 10.12
N LEU A 202 -17.97 7.68 10.06
CA LEU A 202 -17.46 6.94 11.22
C LEU A 202 -16.03 7.37 11.57
N THR A 203 -15.77 7.45 12.86
CA THR A 203 -14.41 7.53 13.41
C THR A 203 -13.64 6.23 13.17
N ASN A 204 -12.32 6.24 13.40
CA ASN A 204 -11.52 5.02 13.30
C ASN A 204 -11.99 3.95 14.29
N ASP A 205 -12.34 4.34 15.51
CA ASP A 205 -12.78 3.41 16.57
C ASP A 205 -14.14 2.78 16.24
N GLU A 206 -15.09 3.56 15.73
CA GLU A 206 -16.39 3.05 15.29
C GLU A 206 -16.26 2.11 14.09
N LEU A 207 -15.39 2.44 13.13
CA LEU A 207 -15.11 1.56 12.01
C LEU A 207 -14.38 0.29 12.45
N TYR A 208 -13.46 0.40 13.42
CA TYR A 208 -12.78 -0.75 14.02
C TYR A 208 -13.78 -1.76 14.60
N VAL A 209 -14.75 -1.29 15.39
CA VAL A 209 -15.81 -2.17 15.97
C VAL A 209 -16.61 -2.84 14.86
N LYS A 210 -17.07 -2.08 13.85
CA LYS A 210 -17.82 -2.67 12.71
C LYS A 210 -17.03 -3.71 11.93
N ILE A 211 -15.71 -3.51 11.77
CA ILE A 211 -14.84 -4.50 11.12
C ILE A 211 -14.77 -5.76 11.97
N GLN A 212 -14.63 -5.65 13.28
CA GLN A 212 -14.60 -6.80 14.19
C GLN A 212 -15.90 -7.59 14.14
N ASP A 213 -17.05 -6.92 14.19
CA ASP A 213 -18.36 -7.56 14.07
C ASP A 213 -18.50 -8.32 12.74
N ALA A 214 -18.07 -7.71 11.63
CA ALA A 214 -18.10 -8.35 10.33
C ALA A 214 -17.18 -9.59 10.26
N LEU A 215 -15.98 -9.51 10.84
CA LEU A 215 -15.06 -10.65 10.90
C LEU A 215 -15.65 -11.81 11.72
N MET A 216 -16.30 -11.54 12.85
CA MET A 216 -17.00 -12.55 13.64
C MET A 216 -18.09 -13.25 12.81
N LEU A 217 -18.92 -12.50 12.10
CA LEU A 217 -19.98 -13.06 11.26
C LEU A 217 -19.43 -13.90 10.09
N ILE A 218 -18.31 -13.50 9.50
CA ILE A 218 -17.66 -14.25 8.41
C ILE A 218 -17.09 -15.57 8.93
N THR A 219 -16.54 -15.58 10.15
CA THR A 219 -15.93 -16.77 10.76
C THR A 219 -16.98 -17.71 11.31
N THR A 220 -18.06 -17.21 11.94
CA THR A 220 -19.12 -18.04 12.52
C THR A 220 -20.20 -18.44 11.52
N GLY A 221 -20.43 -17.68 10.46
CA GLY A 221 -21.45 -17.97 9.44
C GLY A 221 -21.10 -19.11 8.47
N GLY A 222 -19.96 -19.78 8.65
CA GLY A 222 -19.58 -21.00 7.92
C GLY A 222 -20.17 -22.28 8.49
N GLU A 223 -20.71 -22.26 9.71
CA GLU A 223 -21.41 -23.39 10.31
C GLU A 223 -22.93 -23.27 10.07
N LYS A 224 -23.37 -23.54 8.85
CA LYS A 224 -24.75 -24.02 8.67
C LYS A 224 -24.78 -25.44 9.17
N HIS A 225 -25.43 -25.65 10.34
CA HIS A 225 -25.86 -26.94 10.78
C HIS A 225 -26.65 -27.61 9.65
N GLU A 226 -26.13 -28.72 9.13
CA GLU A 226 -26.92 -29.76 8.49
C GLU A 226 -27.69 -30.57 9.55
#